data_996c5cfdf1dde27a14c30fd8bedb6c33
#
_entry.id   996c5cfdf1dde27a14c30fd8bedb6c33
#
_cell.length_a   1.000
_cell.length_b   1.000
_cell.length_c   1.000
_cell.angle_alpha   90.00
_cell.angle_beta   90.00
_cell.angle_gamma   90.00
#
_symmetry.space_group_name_H-M   'P 1'
#
loop_
_entity.id
_entity.type
_entity.pdbx_description
1 polymer ?
#
loop_
_entity_poly.entity_id
_entity_poly.type
_entity_poly.pdbx_seq_one_letter_code
_entity_poly.pdbx_strand_id
1 'polypeptide(L)'
;KGVIDALSLPEGIFCDIVPTGSAAGTLSDEICEELSIQPCAVTAVAGHDTQCAMVAVPTEKDDFIFLSCGTWSLLGTELSEPLINEKTLRCNVTNEGGYGGKASFLKNIIGLWLIQETRRQWQKEGDSLSFAEMETLARNVKPFSCFIDPDAPDFVAAGNIPERIRAYCRRTGQYVPESKGEILRCIYESLAMKYRYAAEQIEFCTGKEYDTIYIV
;
A
#
# COMPACT_ATOMS: atom_id res chain seq x y z
N LYS A 1 4.33 -11.00 24.57
CA LYS A 1 4.08 -11.90 25.72
C LYS A 1 2.67 -11.67 26.28
N GLY A 2 2.25 -10.46 26.67
CA GLY A 2 0.93 -10.21 27.28
C GLY A 2 -0.27 -10.70 26.47
N VAL A 3 -0.24 -10.66 25.13
CA VAL A 3 -1.30 -11.20 24.28
C VAL A 3 -1.32 -12.73 24.30
N ILE A 4 -0.13 -13.36 24.29
CA ILE A 4 0.03 -14.82 24.38
C ILE A 4 -0.59 -15.32 25.68
N ASP A 5 -0.23 -14.67 26.80
CA ASP A 5 -0.74 -15.00 28.14
C ASP A 5 -2.26 -14.78 28.22
N ALA A 6 -2.76 -13.63 27.73
CA ALA A 6 -4.19 -13.29 27.77
C ALA A 6 -5.05 -14.26 26.96
N LEU A 7 -4.53 -14.80 25.87
CA LEU A 7 -5.20 -15.78 25.00
C LEU A 7 -4.88 -17.23 25.36
N SER A 8 -4.09 -17.46 26.41
CA SER A 8 -3.64 -18.80 26.85
C SER A 8 -3.00 -19.62 25.70
N LEU A 9 -2.23 -18.97 24.84
CA LEU A 9 -1.54 -19.64 23.74
C LEU A 9 -0.24 -20.29 24.27
N PRO A 10 0.14 -21.47 23.76
CA PRO A 10 1.40 -22.11 24.13
C PRO A 10 2.60 -21.24 23.67
N GLU A 11 3.48 -20.86 24.59
CA GLU A 11 4.68 -20.04 24.26
C GLU A 11 5.57 -20.72 23.19
N GLY A 12 5.67 -22.06 23.22
CA GLY A 12 6.53 -22.83 22.32
C GLY A 12 6.10 -22.88 20.85
N ILE A 13 4.95 -22.29 20.49
CA ILE A 13 4.54 -22.20 19.06
C ILE A 13 5.15 -20.99 18.34
N PHE A 14 5.77 -20.08 19.07
CA PHE A 14 6.39 -18.87 18.52
C PHE A 14 7.91 -19.03 18.50
N CYS A 15 8.51 -18.71 17.35
CA CYS A 15 9.95 -18.60 17.24
C CYS A 15 10.47 -17.34 17.94
N ASP A 16 11.77 -17.33 18.24
CA ASP A 16 12.44 -16.14 18.74
C ASP A 16 12.36 -15.00 17.72
N ILE A 17 12.16 -13.78 18.22
CA ILE A 17 12.16 -12.57 17.41
C ILE A 17 13.60 -12.07 17.32
N VAL A 18 14.11 -11.96 16.10
CA VAL A 18 15.45 -11.43 15.83
C VAL A 18 15.37 -9.99 15.33
N PRO A 19 16.33 -9.12 15.67
CA PRO A 19 16.35 -7.75 15.16
C PRO A 19 16.53 -7.71 13.65
N THR A 20 15.84 -6.81 13.00
CA THR A 20 16.01 -6.52 11.57
C THR A 20 17.46 -6.09 11.30
N GLY A 21 18.06 -6.61 10.23
CA GLY A 21 19.45 -6.37 9.86
C GLY A 21 20.46 -7.28 10.55
N SER A 22 20.03 -8.16 11.48
CA SER A 22 20.91 -9.13 12.12
C SER A 22 21.24 -10.31 11.21
N ALA A 23 22.39 -10.95 11.44
CA ALA A 23 22.74 -12.18 10.75
C ALA A 23 21.83 -13.33 11.22
N ALA A 24 21.13 -13.96 10.29
CA ALA A 24 20.31 -15.14 10.54
C ALA A 24 21.08 -16.46 10.38
N GLY A 25 22.27 -16.41 9.78
CA GLY A 25 23.13 -17.56 9.53
C GLY A 25 23.86 -17.47 8.21
N THR A 26 24.19 -18.65 7.68
CA THR A 26 24.81 -18.82 6.35
C THR A 26 23.91 -19.76 5.54
N LEU A 27 23.88 -19.58 4.24
CA LEU A 27 23.18 -20.51 3.35
C LEU A 27 23.75 -21.93 3.53
N SER A 28 22.87 -22.94 3.56
CA SER A 28 23.28 -24.33 3.81
C SER A 28 24.18 -24.85 2.68
N ASP A 29 25.09 -25.76 3.01
CA ASP A 29 26.00 -26.38 2.05
C ASP A 29 25.24 -27.08 0.93
N GLU A 30 24.13 -27.75 1.27
CA GLU A 30 23.24 -28.42 0.29
C GLU A 30 22.74 -27.46 -0.80
N ILE A 31 22.25 -26.29 -0.41
CA ILE A 31 21.79 -25.26 -1.35
C ILE A 31 22.95 -24.65 -2.14
N CYS A 32 24.09 -24.45 -1.48
CA CYS A 32 25.29 -23.95 -2.17
C CYS A 32 25.79 -24.92 -3.24
N GLU A 33 25.76 -26.22 -2.99
CA GLU A 33 26.11 -27.27 -3.94
C GLU A 33 25.10 -27.33 -5.09
N GLU A 34 23.78 -27.34 -4.80
CA GLU A 34 22.72 -27.38 -5.81
C GLU A 34 22.82 -26.20 -6.79
N LEU A 35 23.04 -24.98 -6.26
CA LEU A 35 23.13 -23.76 -7.06
C LEU A 35 24.53 -23.47 -7.60
N SER A 36 25.54 -24.26 -7.22
CA SER A 36 26.96 -24.05 -7.58
C SER A 36 27.46 -22.65 -7.20
N ILE A 37 27.10 -22.17 -6.00
CA ILE A 37 27.50 -20.86 -5.46
C ILE A 37 28.35 -21.01 -4.20
N GLN A 38 29.09 -19.96 -3.86
CA GLN A 38 29.82 -19.91 -2.58
C GLN A 38 28.84 -19.64 -1.42
N PRO A 39 29.15 -20.11 -0.19
CA PRO A 39 28.39 -19.77 1.00
C PRO A 39 28.24 -18.25 1.16
N CYS A 40 27.02 -17.79 1.38
CA CYS A 40 26.74 -16.38 1.59
C CYS A 40 25.96 -16.17 2.90
N ALA A 41 26.12 -15.00 3.51
CA ALA A 41 25.40 -14.63 4.72
C ALA A 41 23.92 -14.45 4.43
N VAL A 42 23.07 -14.94 5.33
CA VAL A 42 21.62 -14.71 5.35
C VAL A 42 21.32 -13.66 6.41
N THR A 43 20.65 -12.59 6.02
CA THR A 43 20.33 -11.46 6.88
C THR A 43 18.82 -11.36 7.09
N ALA A 44 18.39 -11.13 8.32
CA ALA A 44 17.00 -10.86 8.63
C ALA A 44 16.59 -9.50 8.06
N VAL A 45 15.62 -9.50 7.17
CA VAL A 45 15.05 -8.28 6.56
C VAL A 45 13.88 -7.75 7.38
N ALA A 46 13.28 -6.63 6.98
CA ALA A 46 12.19 -5.97 7.71
C ALA A 46 10.86 -6.76 7.74
N GLY A 47 10.84 -8.02 7.36
CA GLY A 47 9.71 -8.95 7.56
C GLY A 47 8.45 -8.67 6.72
N HIS A 48 8.31 -7.48 6.16
CA HIS A 48 7.24 -7.04 5.27
C HIS A 48 7.83 -6.29 4.08
N ASP A 49 7.32 -6.55 2.87
CA ASP A 49 7.85 -5.96 1.63
C ASP A 49 7.78 -4.42 1.63
N THR A 50 6.69 -3.84 2.11
CA THR A 50 6.54 -2.39 2.28
C THR A 50 7.58 -1.81 3.22
N GLN A 51 7.93 -2.51 4.31
CA GLN A 51 8.96 -2.06 5.24
C GLN A 51 10.34 -2.08 4.57
N CYS A 52 10.61 -3.08 3.74
CA CYS A 52 11.83 -3.14 2.95
C CYS A 52 11.88 -2.01 1.91
N ALA A 53 10.75 -1.72 1.26
CA ALA A 53 10.64 -0.61 0.30
C ALA A 53 10.85 0.75 1.00
N MET A 54 10.29 0.95 2.19
CA MET A 54 10.49 2.16 2.97
C MET A 54 11.96 2.37 3.36
N VAL A 55 12.64 1.33 3.83
CA VAL A 55 14.08 1.38 4.17
C VAL A 55 14.93 1.75 2.94
N ALA A 56 14.48 1.40 1.74
CA ALA A 56 15.17 1.70 0.49
C ALA A 56 14.91 3.13 -0.04
N VAL A 57 14.06 3.93 0.61
CA VAL A 57 13.81 5.33 0.21
C VAL A 57 15.11 6.13 0.27
N PRO A 58 15.58 6.72 -0.85
CA PRO A 58 16.86 7.42 -0.91
C PRO A 58 16.76 8.84 -0.33
N THR A 59 16.55 8.94 0.99
CA THR A 59 16.44 10.22 1.69
C THR A 59 17.39 10.30 2.86
N GLU A 60 17.92 11.50 3.10
CA GLU A 60 18.66 11.86 4.31
C GLU A 60 17.77 12.62 5.31
N LYS A 61 16.51 12.90 4.94
CA LYS A 61 15.56 13.58 5.81
C LYS A 61 14.90 12.58 6.77
N ASP A 62 14.75 12.96 8.02
CA ASP A 62 13.96 12.19 8.99
C ASP A 62 12.45 12.36 8.79
N ASP A 63 12.03 13.50 8.24
CA ASP A 63 10.62 13.83 8.02
C ASP A 63 10.28 13.73 6.52
N PHE A 64 9.67 12.63 6.12
CA PHE A 64 9.21 12.36 4.76
C PHE A 64 7.96 11.51 4.76
N ILE A 65 7.19 11.57 3.68
CA ILE A 65 6.14 10.59 3.40
C ILE A 65 6.64 9.63 2.35
N PHE A 66 6.42 8.35 2.54
CA PHE A 66 6.55 7.32 1.51
C PHE A 66 5.17 6.88 1.01
N LEU A 67 5.11 6.49 -0.26
CA LEU A 67 3.97 5.84 -0.89
C LEU A 67 4.46 4.57 -1.58
N SER A 68 4.23 3.43 -0.96
CA SER A 68 4.39 2.14 -1.63
C SER A 68 3.17 1.91 -2.52
N CYS A 69 3.35 2.09 -3.84
CA CYS A 69 2.26 2.16 -4.82
C CYS A 69 2.13 0.85 -5.59
N GLY A 70 1.54 -0.16 -4.95
CA GLY A 70 1.30 -1.49 -5.51
C GLY A 70 -0.18 -1.83 -5.68
N THR A 71 -0.52 -3.10 -5.59
CA THR A 71 -1.91 -3.60 -5.53
C THR A 71 -2.67 -2.91 -4.41
N TRP A 72 -2.11 -2.90 -3.21
CA TRP A 72 -2.43 -1.97 -2.14
C TRP A 72 -1.51 -0.76 -2.25
N SER A 73 -1.96 0.37 -1.75
CA SER A 73 -1.12 1.54 -1.55
C SER A 73 -0.97 1.80 -0.06
N LEU A 74 0.27 1.83 0.41
CA LEU A 74 0.60 2.15 1.79
C LEU A 74 1.28 3.51 1.82
N LEU A 75 0.60 4.48 2.43
CA LEU A 75 1.11 5.83 2.56
C LEU A 75 1.39 6.14 4.03
N GLY A 76 2.60 6.58 4.34
CA GLY A 76 2.99 6.81 5.72
C GLY A 76 4.32 7.52 5.90
N THR A 77 4.79 7.54 7.15
CA THR A 77 6.06 8.11 7.58
C THR A 77 6.72 7.19 8.60
N GLU A 78 7.98 7.43 8.90
CA GLU A 78 8.72 6.73 9.94
C GLU A 78 8.72 7.54 11.24
N LEU A 79 8.47 6.90 12.35
CA LEU A 79 8.52 7.47 13.69
C LEU A 79 9.51 6.72 14.57
N SER A 80 10.11 7.41 15.55
CA SER A 80 11.02 6.77 16.54
C SER A 80 10.31 5.76 17.44
N GLU A 81 9.00 5.94 17.64
CA GLU A 81 8.16 5.06 18.47
C GLU A 81 6.71 5.04 17.95
N PRO A 82 5.91 4.02 18.26
CA PRO A 82 4.51 3.96 17.86
C PRO A 82 3.68 5.12 18.39
N LEU A 83 2.87 5.74 17.54
CA LEU A 83 1.94 6.80 17.90
C LEU A 83 0.52 6.24 18.02
N ILE A 84 0.02 6.12 19.25
CA ILE A 84 -1.30 5.54 19.56
C ILE A 84 -2.11 6.52 20.41
N ASN A 85 -3.18 7.07 19.84
CA ASN A 85 -4.08 8.00 20.53
C ASN A 85 -5.45 8.06 19.80
N GLU A 86 -6.38 8.85 20.31
CA GLU A 86 -7.72 8.99 19.72
C GLU A 86 -7.70 9.54 18.28
N LYS A 87 -6.73 10.41 17.94
CA LYS A 87 -6.62 10.95 16.58
C LYS A 87 -6.24 9.82 15.60
N THR A 88 -5.24 9.01 15.96
CA THR A 88 -4.78 7.91 15.11
C THR A 88 -5.87 6.85 14.93
N LEU A 89 -6.65 6.57 15.97
CA LEU A 89 -7.81 5.69 15.88
C LEU A 89 -8.89 6.25 14.92
N ARG A 90 -9.24 7.54 15.07
CA ARG A 90 -10.23 8.20 14.21
C ARG A 90 -9.79 8.28 12.75
N CYS A 91 -8.51 8.49 12.49
CA CYS A 91 -7.94 8.53 11.14
C CYS A 91 -7.70 7.13 10.55
N ASN A 92 -7.88 6.07 11.34
CA ASN A 92 -7.60 4.69 10.95
C ASN A 92 -6.17 4.55 10.39
N VAL A 93 -5.19 5.02 11.16
CA VAL A 93 -3.76 4.91 10.87
C VAL A 93 -3.15 3.84 11.76
N THR A 94 -2.30 3.00 11.21
CA THR A 94 -1.66 1.87 11.90
C THR A 94 -0.18 2.15 12.20
N ASN A 95 0.38 1.39 13.12
CA ASN A 95 1.81 1.32 13.38
C ASN A 95 2.31 -0.09 13.06
N GLU A 96 3.36 -0.19 12.28
CA GLU A 96 4.03 -1.44 11.96
C GLU A 96 5.50 -1.37 12.44
N GLY A 97 6.06 -2.52 12.81
CA GLY A 97 7.48 -2.59 13.18
C GLY A 97 8.38 -2.28 11.99
N GLY A 98 9.20 -1.24 12.13
CA GLY A 98 10.15 -0.79 11.12
C GLY A 98 11.59 -1.26 11.40
N TYR A 99 12.51 -0.77 10.59
CA TYR A 99 13.94 -1.03 10.77
C TYR A 99 14.51 -0.28 11.97
N GLY A 100 15.49 -0.88 12.65
CA GLY A 100 16.20 -0.21 13.75
C GLY A 100 15.37 0.10 14.98
N GLY A 101 14.25 -0.59 15.20
CA GLY A 101 13.35 -0.38 16.33
C GLY A 101 12.38 0.78 16.15
N LYS A 102 12.37 1.43 14.98
CA LYS A 102 11.41 2.47 14.62
C LYS A 102 10.04 1.90 14.29
N ALA A 103 9.05 2.76 14.14
CA ALA A 103 7.69 2.41 13.73
C ALA A 103 7.36 3.04 12.38
N SER A 104 6.81 2.26 11.47
CA SER A 104 6.18 2.78 10.27
C SER A 104 4.74 3.13 10.60
N PHE A 105 4.44 4.41 10.57
CA PHE A 105 3.13 5.00 10.82
C PHE A 105 2.44 5.24 9.49
N LEU A 106 1.46 4.41 9.15
CA LEU A 106 0.94 4.35 7.79
C LEU A 106 -0.56 4.10 7.70
N LYS A 107 -1.10 4.38 6.52
CA LYS A 107 -2.48 4.11 6.13
C LYS A 107 -2.51 3.16 4.94
N ASN A 108 -3.29 2.10 5.06
CA ASN A 108 -3.61 1.20 3.97
C ASN A 108 -4.73 1.79 3.11
N ILE A 109 -4.57 1.77 1.80
CA ILE A 109 -5.51 2.29 0.81
C ILE A 109 -5.64 1.23 -0.28
N ILE A 110 -6.84 0.99 -0.79
CA ILE A 110 -7.02 0.18 -2.00
C ILE A 110 -6.33 0.92 -3.16
N GLY A 111 -5.26 0.32 -3.67
CA GLY A 111 -4.36 0.96 -4.65
C GLY A 111 -4.66 0.59 -6.10
N LEU A 112 -3.61 0.22 -6.83
CA LEU A 112 -3.71 -0.12 -8.26
C LEU A 112 -4.48 -1.43 -8.53
N TRP A 113 -4.91 -2.13 -7.49
CA TRP A 113 -5.84 -3.25 -7.61
C TRP A 113 -7.10 -2.88 -8.42
N LEU A 114 -7.62 -1.66 -8.26
CA LEU A 114 -8.77 -1.18 -9.05
C LEU A 114 -8.47 -1.18 -10.55
N ILE A 115 -7.27 -0.77 -10.95
CA ILE A 115 -6.81 -0.80 -12.34
C ILE A 115 -6.64 -2.24 -12.81
N GLN A 116 -6.04 -3.10 -12.00
CA GLN A 116 -5.80 -4.50 -12.33
C GLN A 116 -7.11 -5.27 -12.51
N GLU A 117 -8.09 -5.10 -11.63
CA GLU A 117 -9.41 -5.74 -11.72
C GLU A 117 -10.23 -5.19 -12.89
N THR A 118 -10.13 -3.88 -13.16
CA THR A 118 -10.75 -3.26 -14.35
C THR A 118 -10.19 -3.89 -15.63
N ARG A 119 -8.85 -4.01 -15.72
CA ARG A 119 -8.18 -4.68 -16.85
C ARG A 119 -8.61 -6.14 -16.97
N ARG A 120 -8.64 -6.87 -15.86
CA ARG A 120 -9.07 -8.29 -15.82
C ARG A 120 -10.50 -8.46 -16.30
N GLN A 121 -11.40 -7.54 -15.95
CA GLN A 121 -12.79 -7.56 -16.43
C GLN A 121 -12.85 -7.38 -17.94
N TRP A 122 -12.16 -6.38 -18.49
CA TRP A 122 -12.15 -6.15 -19.94
C TRP A 122 -11.48 -7.28 -20.72
N GLN A 123 -10.46 -7.92 -20.17
CA GLN A 123 -9.87 -9.12 -20.78
C GLN A 123 -10.88 -10.26 -20.91
N LYS A 124 -11.76 -10.47 -19.92
CA LYS A 124 -12.85 -11.45 -19.99
C LYS A 124 -13.90 -11.09 -21.04
N GLU A 125 -14.05 -9.81 -21.35
CA GLU A 125 -14.95 -9.27 -22.38
C GLU A 125 -14.32 -9.27 -23.78
N GLY A 126 -13.06 -9.71 -23.91
CA GLY A 126 -12.34 -9.81 -25.18
C GLY A 126 -11.41 -8.65 -25.48
N ASP A 127 -11.28 -7.67 -24.59
CA ASP A 127 -10.42 -6.49 -24.76
C ASP A 127 -9.09 -6.66 -23.98
N SER A 128 -8.02 -6.89 -24.70
CA SER A 128 -6.68 -7.02 -24.11
C SER A 128 -5.91 -5.71 -24.18
N LEU A 129 -6.05 -4.88 -23.16
CA LEU A 129 -5.31 -3.62 -23.05
C LEU A 129 -4.03 -3.79 -22.23
N SER A 130 -2.93 -3.23 -22.70
CA SER A 130 -1.72 -3.02 -21.89
C SER A 130 -1.91 -1.86 -20.92
N PHE A 131 -1.09 -1.77 -19.87
CA PHE A 131 -1.15 -0.63 -18.94
C PHE A 131 -0.84 0.69 -19.61
N ALA A 132 0.06 0.73 -20.59
CA ALA A 132 0.39 1.92 -21.37
C ALA A 132 -0.80 2.42 -22.22
N GLU A 133 -1.56 1.51 -22.84
CA GLU A 133 -2.79 1.87 -23.56
C GLU A 133 -3.86 2.38 -22.59
N MET A 134 -4.02 1.78 -21.44
CA MET A 134 -4.95 2.24 -20.40
C MET A 134 -4.59 3.64 -19.91
N GLU A 135 -3.31 3.92 -19.67
CA GLU A 135 -2.84 5.27 -19.31
C GLU A 135 -3.15 6.29 -20.42
N THR A 136 -2.89 5.93 -21.67
CA THR A 136 -3.18 6.77 -22.85
C THR A 136 -4.68 7.08 -22.93
N LEU A 137 -5.55 6.08 -22.74
CA LEU A 137 -7.00 6.29 -22.72
C LEU A 137 -7.42 7.27 -21.62
N ALA A 138 -6.86 7.12 -20.42
CA ALA A 138 -7.15 8.01 -19.29
C ALA A 138 -6.68 9.45 -19.54
N ARG A 139 -5.52 9.65 -20.19
CA ARG A 139 -4.98 10.98 -20.50
C ARG A 139 -5.82 11.75 -21.54
N ASN A 140 -6.51 11.05 -22.44
CA ASN A 140 -7.24 11.63 -23.55
C ASN A 140 -8.69 12.03 -23.24
N VAL A 141 -9.13 11.93 -21.99
CA VAL A 141 -10.48 12.33 -21.57
C VAL A 141 -10.46 13.52 -20.62
N LYS A 142 -11.61 14.15 -20.45
CA LYS A 142 -11.76 15.31 -19.55
C LYS A 142 -11.40 14.94 -18.12
N PRO A 143 -10.51 15.70 -17.45
CA PRO A 143 -10.19 15.49 -16.07
C PRO A 143 -11.31 15.92 -15.12
N PHE A 144 -11.27 15.38 -13.89
CA PHE A 144 -12.10 15.76 -12.74
C PHE A 144 -13.61 15.70 -12.99
N SER A 145 -14.05 14.68 -13.75
CA SER A 145 -15.48 14.52 -14.10
C SER A 145 -16.27 13.77 -13.03
N CYS A 146 -15.66 12.80 -12.35
CA CYS A 146 -16.25 12.05 -11.26
C CYS A 146 -15.16 11.41 -10.37
N PHE A 147 -15.55 11.07 -9.15
CA PHE A 147 -14.66 10.48 -8.15
C PHE A 147 -15.34 9.35 -7.40
N ILE A 148 -14.54 8.39 -6.95
CA ILE A 148 -14.96 7.34 -6.02
C ILE A 148 -14.13 7.43 -4.73
N ASP A 149 -14.61 6.88 -3.63
CA ASP A 149 -13.74 6.52 -2.51
C ASP A 149 -13.17 5.12 -2.78
N PRO A 150 -11.86 4.97 -3.03
CA PRO A 150 -11.27 3.66 -3.30
C PRO A 150 -11.52 2.64 -2.19
N ASP A 151 -11.62 3.08 -0.94
CA ASP A 151 -11.83 2.22 0.23
C ASP A 151 -13.32 1.96 0.52
N ALA A 152 -14.24 2.42 -0.33
CA ALA A 152 -15.66 2.12 -0.16
C ALA A 152 -15.93 0.61 -0.29
N PRO A 153 -16.89 0.07 0.49
CA PRO A 153 -17.24 -1.35 0.44
C PRO A 153 -17.60 -1.86 -0.97
N ASP A 154 -18.06 -0.95 -1.85
CA ASP A 154 -18.35 -1.24 -3.25
C ASP A 154 -17.15 -1.85 -3.99
N PHE A 155 -15.92 -1.53 -3.59
CA PHE A 155 -14.69 -1.86 -4.30
C PHE A 155 -13.83 -2.95 -3.66
N VAL A 156 -14.23 -3.50 -2.51
CA VAL A 156 -13.48 -4.54 -1.80
C VAL A 156 -13.52 -5.89 -2.53
N ALA A 157 -14.67 -6.26 -3.08
CA ALA A 157 -14.81 -7.56 -3.74
C ALA A 157 -14.32 -7.52 -5.21
N ALA A 158 -13.68 -8.59 -5.65
CA ALA A 158 -13.24 -8.75 -7.04
C ALA A 158 -14.41 -8.74 -8.05
N GLY A 159 -14.10 -8.38 -9.28
CA GLY A 159 -14.99 -8.45 -10.44
C GLY A 159 -15.84 -7.20 -10.68
N ASN A 160 -16.02 -6.92 -11.95
CA ASN A 160 -16.87 -5.88 -12.52
C ASN A 160 -16.70 -4.47 -11.92
N ILE A 161 -15.46 -4.08 -11.64
CA ILE A 161 -15.12 -2.73 -11.13
C ILE A 161 -15.70 -1.61 -12.02
N PRO A 162 -15.64 -1.68 -13.36
CA PRO A 162 -16.23 -0.64 -14.21
C PRO A 162 -17.70 -0.33 -13.91
N GLU A 163 -18.54 -1.36 -13.77
CA GLU A 163 -19.97 -1.14 -13.50
C GLU A 163 -20.21 -0.68 -12.05
N ARG A 164 -19.40 -1.13 -11.10
CA ARG A 164 -19.45 -0.64 -9.72
C ARG A 164 -19.11 0.85 -9.62
N ILE A 165 -18.13 1.32 -10.41
CA ILE A 165 -17.82 2.75 -10.52
C ILE A 165 -19.02 3.52 -11.06
N ARG A 166 -19.67 3.03 -12.13
CA ARG A 166 -20.87 3.65 -12.68
C ARG A 166 -22.02 3.69 -11.66
N ALA A 167 -22.24 2.58 -10.95
CA ALA A 167 -23.26 2.49 -9.91
C ALA A 167 -22.98 3.45 -8.75
N TYR A 168 -21.72 3.56 -8.33
CA TYR A 168 -21.27 4.50 -7.30
C TYR A 168 -21.56 5.94 -7.73
N CYS A 169 -21.16 6.33 -8.95
CA CYS A 169 -21.41 7.66 -9.49
C CYS A 169 -22.90 7.99 -9.61
N ARG A 170 -23.73 7.05 -10.07
CA ARG A 170 -25.20 7.23 -10.09
C ARG A 170 -25.75 7.47 -8.69
N ARG A 171 -25.35 6.67 -7.71
CA ARG A 171 -25.83 6.76 -6.32
C ARG A 171 -25.41 8.07 -5.66
N THR A 172 -24.25 8.59 -5.99
CA THR A 172 -23.71 9.85 -5.44
C THR A 172 -24.09 11.09 -6.25
N GLY A 173 -24.91 10.96 -7.28
CA GLY A 173 -25.35 12.08 -8.12
C GLY A 173 -24.26 12.73 -8.96
N GLN A 174 -23.19 12.00 -9.28
CA GLN A 174 -22.09 12.47 -10.10
C GLN A 174 -22.28 12.13 -11.58
N TYR A 175 -21.44 12.71 -12.43
CA TYR A 175 -21.29 12.26 -13.80
C TYR A 175 -20.95 10.77 -13.84
N VAL A 176 -21.64 10.02 -14.70
CA VAL A 176 -21.43 8.57 -14.86
C VAL A 176 -20.48 8.32 -16.00
N PRO A 177 -19.28 7.75 -15.75
CA PRO A 177 -18.31 7.54 -16.83
C PRO A 177 -18.80 6.47 -17.82
N GLU A 178 -18.78 6.79 -19.11
CA GLU A 178 -19.27 5.92 -20.18
C GLU A 178 -18.13 5.15 -20.86
N SER A 179 -17.05 5.84 -21.19
CA SER A 179 -15.90 5.26 -21.88
C SER A 179 -14.90 4.61 -20.92
N LYS A 180 -14.07 3.72 -21.47
CA LYS A 180 -12.94 3.11 -20.71
C LYS A 180 -11.97 4.16 -20.19
N GLY A 181 -11.67 5.17 -20.98
CA GLY A 181 -10.80 6.27 -20.59
C GLY A 181 -11.33 7.03 -19.38
N GLU A 182 -12.63 7.33 -19.34
CA GLU A 182 -13.26 8.04 -18.21
C GLU A 182 -13.27 7.19 -16.93
N ILE A 183 -13.50 5.88 -17.05
CA ILE A 183 -13.40 4.95 -15.90
C ILE A 183 -12.00 4.95 -15.33
N LEU A 184 -10.98 4.81 -16.20
CA LEU A 184 -9.59 4.82 -15.79
C LEU A 184 -9.18 6.16 -15.17
N ARG A 185 -9.61 7.26 -15.79
CA ARG A 185 -9.38 8.61 -15.28
C ARG A 185 -9.99 8.81 -13.89
N CYS A 186 -11.23 8.36 -13.70
CA CYS A 186 -11.90 8.36 -12.41
C CYS A 186 -11.07 7.61 -11.35
N ILE A 187 -10.56 6.42 -11.66
CA ILE A 187 -9.74 5.64 -10.72
C ILE A 187 -8.45 6.41 -10.36
N TYR A 188 -7.67 6.85 -11.35
CA TYR A 188 -6.40 7.52 -11.11
C TYR A 188 -6.55 8.81 -10.30
N GLU A 189 -7.53 9.64 -10.63
CA GLU A 189 -7.78 10.89 -9.91
C GLU A 189 -8.32 10.62 -8.50
N SER A 190 -9.16 9.62 -8.33
CA SER A 190 -9.65 9.21 -7.01
C SER A 190 -8.52 8.73 -6.11
N LEU A 191 -7.58 7.93 -6.64
CA LEU A 191 -6.40 7.50 -5.91
C LEU A 191 -5.52 8.68 -5.51
N ALA A 192 -5.26 9.62 -6.44
CA ALA A 192 -4.47 10.81 -6.14
C ALA A 192 -5.10 11.67 -5.02
N MET A 193 -6.42 11.87 -5.08
CA MET A 193 -7.15 12.58 -4.02
C MET A 193 -7.13 11.83 -2.68
N LYS A 194 -7.20 10.50 -2.72
CA LYS A 194 -7.12 9.67 -1.51
C LYS A 194 -5.72 9.74 -0.87
N TYR A 195 -4.66 9.75 -1.69
CA TYR A 195 -3.29 9.91 -1.20
C TYR A 195 -3.08 11.27 -0.53
N ARG A 196 -3.57 12.35 -1.15
CA ARG A 196 -3.56 13.67 -0.52
C ARG A 196 -4.28 13.67 0.82
N TYR A 197 -5.50 13.14 0.86
CA TYR A 197 -6.28 13.05 2.10
C TYR A 197 -5.57 12.23 3.18
N ALA A 198 -4.93 11.12 2.80
CA ALA A 198 -4.16 10.30 3.72
C ALA A 198 -2.92 11.04 4.25
N ALA A 199 -2.22 11.81 3.41
CA ALA A 199 -1.10 12.65 3.83
C ALA A 199 -1.56 13.71 4.87
N GLU A 200 -2.66 14.42 4.59
CA GLU A 200 -3.26 15.39 5.52
C GLU A 200 -3.64 14.74 6.88
N GLN A 201 -4.10 13.47 6.86
CA GLN A 201 -4.37 12.73 8.10
C GLN A 201 -3.10 12.36 8.86
N ILE A 202 -2.02 11.97 8.16
CA ILE A 202 -0.70 11.72 8.77
C ILE A 202 -0.19 13.01 9.44
N GLU A 203 -0.23 14.14 8.73
CA GLU A 203 0.15 15.47 9.27
C GLU A 203 -0.67 15.82 10.51
N PHE A 204 -1.99 15.65 10.45
CA PHE A 204 -2.88 15.91 11.59
C PHE A 204 -2.55 15.05 12.82
N CYS A 205 -2.20 13.79 12.61
CA CYS A 205 -1.86 12.85 13.68
C CYS A 205 -0.48 13.15 14.29
N THR A 206 0.52 13.42 13.44
CA THR A 206 1.91 13.64 13.86
C THR A 206 2.17 15.07 14.33
N GLY A 207 1.37 16.04 13.89
CA GLY A 207 1.62 17.47 14.09
C GLY A 207 2.79 18.00 13.27
N LYS A 208 3.25 17.28 12.26
CA LYS A 208 4.34 17.63 11.35
C LYS A 208 3.77 18.00 9.98
N GLU A 209 4.51 18.81 9.22
CA GLU A 209 4.27 19.10 7.80
C GLU A 209 5.31 18.35 6.98
N TYR A 210 4.89 17.80 5.82
CA TYR A 210 5.76 17.05 4.93
C TYR A 210 5.75 17.67 3.53
N ASP A 211 6.92 18.02 3.03
CA ASP A 211 7.10 18.68 1.72
C ASP A 211 7.37 17.70 0.58
N THR A 212 7.61 16.44 0.91
CA THR A 212 8.07 15.44 -0.07
C THR A 212 7.39 14.11 0.15
N ILE A 213 6.93 13.51 -0.96
CA ILE A 213 6.43 12.12 -1.02
C ILE A 213 7.38 11.31 -1.90
N TYR A 214 7.95 10.26 -1.36
CA TYR A 214 8.75 9.28 -2.11
C TYR A 214 7.84 8.13 -2.54
N ILE A 215 7.78 7.86 -3.84
CA ILE A 215 7.00 6.75 -4.40
C ILE A 215 7.96 5.59 -4.65
N VAL A 216 7.65 4.41 -4.07
CA VAL A 216 8.44 3.19 -4.11
C VAL A 216 7.58 1.99 -4.51
#